data_3d4e8da0060ce1e4316a0d5439a1f8f1
#
_entry.id   3d4e8da0060ce1e4316a0d5439a1f8f1
#
_cell.length_a   1.000
_cell.length_b   1.000
_cell.length_c   1.000
_cell.angle_alpha   90.00
_cell.angle_beta   90.00
_cell.angle_gamma   90.00
#
_symmetry.space_group_name_H-M   'P 1'
#
loop_
_entity.id
_entity.type
_entity.pdbx_description
1 polymer ?
#
loop_
_entity_poly.entity_id
_entity_poly.type
_entity_poly.pdbx_seq_one_letter_code
_entity_poly.pdbx_strand_id
1 'polypeptide(L)'
;MVQGCFNGYGERTGNADLVVIAANLALKMGKKVVPDGELVKLTECARTIAKICRQDISARQPYVGPDAFAHKGGLHVAALKKMPMSYNHILPELVGNSARSVVSELSGRGNVLDAAYKTGREVSGDMAKKVLAQIKSLESKGFILEDAGASVDILFQRAAPDYEAPFNVVEFTVHSGSTSFGVVAKEEEDDDRSSNGISNGSSNSNSNSSSSRAPSEGYKEGSFSSNQAIVKVDTFLTKNMETRLSVAEGNGPVDALAKALRSALRDDFPQLDGISLSDYKVDLLSQGGTTAAVTRVTIDFVDSATDLRWRTVGAHSSIIEASFRALVDGLEYGIERCADGCVVDFEANN
;
A
#
# COMPACT_ATOMS: atom_id res chain seq x y z
N MET A 1 -23.82 21.81 26.01
CA MET A 1 -24.03 20.67 25.09
C MET A 1 -23.13 20.90 23.88
N VAL A 2 -22.45 19.86 23.39
CA VAL A 2 -21.61 19.91 22.18
C VAL A 2 -22.24 18.95 21.18
N GLN A 3 -22.29 19.34 19.91
CA GLN A 3 -22.73 18.52 18.79
C GLN A 3 -21.60 18.42 17.76
N GLY A 4 -21.49 17.29 17.11
CA GLY A 4 -20.49 17.01 16.07
C GLY A 4 -20.62 15.58 15.58
N CYS A 5 -19.63 15.13 14.81
CA CYS A 5 -19.53 13.76 14.33
C CYS A 5 -18.16 13.16 14.67
N PHE A 6 -18.09 11.85 14.85
CA PHE A 6 -16.80 11.16 14.94
C PHE A 6 -16.00 11.40 13.66
N ASN A 7 -14.71 11.59 13.82
CA ASN A 7 -13.76 11.90 12.74
C ASN A 7 -14.12 13.17 11.95
N GLY A 8 -15.03 14.02 12.46
CA GLY A 8 -15.46 15.24 11.80
C GLY A 8 -16.29 15.04 10.52
N TYR A 9 -16.81 13.85 10.27
CA TYR A 9 -17.54 13.54 9.04
C TYR A 9 -18.78 14.42 8.87
N GLY A 10 -19.12 14.75 7.62
CA GLY A 10 -20.27 15.58 7.29
C GLY A 10 -20.16 16.21 5.92
N GLU A 11 -21.13 17.00 5.52
CA GLU A 11 -21.14 17.73 4.25
C GLU A 11 -20.05 18.81 4.20
N ARG A 12 -19.61 19.15 3.01
CA ARG A 12 -18.63 20.20 2.70
C ARG A 12 -17.31 20.01 3.45
N THR A 13 -17.03 20.85 4.42
CA THR A 13 -15.82 20.81 5.26
C THR A 13 -15.93 19.85 6.43
N GLY A 14 -17.06 19.18 6.58
CA GLY A 14 -17.39 18.33 7.72
C GLY A 14 -17.97 19.06 8.92
N ASN A 15 -18.16 18.31 9.99
CA ASN A 15 -18.69 18.78 11.28
C ASN A 15 -17.56 18.92 12.32
N ALA A 16 -17.91 19.42 13.49
CA ALA A 16 -17.00 19.41 14.63
C ALA A 16 -16.59 17.97 14.98
N ASP A 17 -15.29 17.72 15.07
CA ASP A 17 -14.74 16.39 15.33
C ASP A 17 -14.88 16.03 16.82
N LEU A 18 -15.80 15.12 17.12
CA LEU A 18 -16.06 14.66 18.49
C LEU A 18 -14.87 13.88 19.06
N VAL A 19 -14.03 13.26 18.27
CA VAL A 19 -12.82 12.56 18.73
C VAL A 19 -11.90 13.55 19.42
N VAL A 20 -11.59 14.66 18.74
CA VAL A 20 -10.71 15.73 19.26
C VAL A 20 -11.38 16.44 20.44
N ILE A 21 -12.67 16.73 20.33
CA ILE A 21 -13.42 17.45 21.37
C ILE A 21 -13.53 16.62 22.66
N ALA A 22 -13.87 15.35 22.57
CA ALA A 22 -13.97 14.47 23.73
C ALA A 22 -12.64 14.33 24.46
N ALA A 23 -11.55 14.10 23.72
CA ALA A 23 -10.21 14.01 24.29
C ALA A 23 -9.81 15.32 25.00
N ASN A 24 -10.06 16.49 24.37
CA ASN A 24 -9.74 17.79 24.99
C ASN A 24 -10.57 18.05 26.25
N LEU A 25 -11.88 17.79 26.20
CA LEU A 25 -12.77 17.99 27.35
C LEU A 25 -12.35 17.09 28.53
N ALA A 26 -12.06 15.81 28.27
CA ALA A 26 -11.68 14.86 29.31
C ALA A 26 -10.26 15.16 29.85
N LEU A 27 -9.26 15.22 28.98
CA LEU A 27 -7.85 15.21 29.38
C LEU A 27 -7.29 16.60 29.70
N LYS A 28 -7.83 17.66 29.08
CA LYS A 28 -7.35 19.04 29.27
C LYS A 28 -8.24 19.88 30.17
N MET A 29 -9.55 19.59 30.17
CA MET A 29 -10.54 20.40 30.90
C MET A 29 -11.16 19.68 32.08
N GLY A 30 -10.80 18.42 32.32
CA GLY A 30 -11.30 17.61 33.45
C GLY A 30 -12.82 17.37 33.41
N LYS A 31 -13.45 17.39 32.22
CA LYS A 31 -14.88 17.17 32.06
C LYS A 31 -15.19 15.70 31.84
N LYS A 32 -16.16 15.16 32.55
CA LYS A 32 -16.64 13.79 32.33
C LYS A 32 -17.51 13.75 31.09
N VAL A 33 -16.96 13.22 29.97
CA VAL A 33 -17.62 13.14 28.66
C VAL A 33 -17.94 11.70 28.24
N VAL A 34 -17.18 10.74 28.81
CA VAL A 34 -17.38 9.29 28.66
C VAL A 34 -17.30 8.64 30.05
N PRO A 35 -17.78 7.41 30.24
CA PRO A 35 -17.56 6.67 31.46
C PRO A 35 -16.07 6.55 31.82
N ASP A 36 -15.77 6.38 33.10
CA ASP A 36 -14.40 6.30 33.56
C ASP A 36 -13.70 5.07 32.96
N GLY A 37 -12.51 5.23 32.43
CA GLY A 37 -11.73 4.18 31.77
C GLY A 37 -12.09 3.92 30.30
N GLU A 38 -13.18 4.47 29.76
CA GLU A 38 -13.61 4.18 28.39
C GLU A 38 -12.92 5.06 27.33
N LEU A 39 -12.20 6.09 27.72
CA LEU A 39 -11.50 6.96 26.78
C LEU A 39 -10.38 6.21 26.04
N VAL A 40 -9.85 5.14 26.60
CA VAL A 40 -8.87 4.26 25.97
C VAL A 40 -9.38 3.60 24.68
N LYS A 41 -10.69 3.52 24.48
CA LYS A 41 -11.30 2.98 23.26
C LYS A 41 -11.45 4.01 22.14
N LEU A 42 -11.00 5.25 22.36
CA LEU A 42 -11.22 6.34 21.39
C LEU A 42 -10.59 6.08 20.02
N THR A 43 -9.37 5.57 20.01
CA THR A 43 -8.63 5.25 18.76
C THR A 43 -9.30 4.11 18.00
N GLU A 44 -9.69 3.03 18.70
CA GLU A 44 -10.40 1.90 18.11
C GLU A 44 -11.76 2.33 17.53
N CYS A 45 -12.54 3.12 18.28
CA CYS A 45 -13.79 3.66 17.79
C CYS A 45 -13.62 4.51 16.53
N ALA A 46 -12.62 5.40 16.51
CA ALA A 46 -12.35 6.24 15.35
C ALA A 46 -12.00 5.41 14.11
N ARG A 47 -11.14 4.41 14.26
CA ARG A 47 -10.76 3.46 13.18
C ARG A 47 -11.95 2.63 12.70
N THR A 48 -12.75 2.11 13.61
CA THR A 48 -13.94 1.31 13.26
C THR A 48 -14.95 2.13 12.46
N ILE A 49 -15.23 3.37 12.86
CA ILE A 49 -16.13 4.26 12.14
C ILE A 49 -15.57 4.61 10.76
N ALA A 50 -14.27 4.89 10.65
CA ALA A 50 -13.61 5.13 9.38
C ALA A 50 -13.75 3.94 8.42
N LYS A 51 -13.51 2.72 8.92
CA LYS A 51 -13.68 1.47 8.16
C LYS A 51 -15.13 1.29 7.66
N ILE A 52 -16.12 1.54 8.51
CA ILE A 52 -17.56 1.47 8.14
C ILE A 52 -17.87 2.50 7.05
N CYS A 53 -17.36 3.72 7.18
CA CYS A 53 -17.55 4.80 6.22
C CYS A 53 -16.71 4.64 4.95
N ARG A 54 -15.78 3.67 4.90
CA ARG A 54 -14.80 3.50 3.82
C ARG A 54 -14.00 4.78 3.56
N GLN A 55 -13.61 5.45 4.62
CA GLN A 55 -12.78 6.66 4.59
C GLN A 55 -11.57 6.43 5.48
N ASP A 56 -10.38 6.80 4.98
CA ASP A 56 -9.17 6.70 5.77
C ASP A 56 -9.10 7.81 6.82
N ILE A 57 -8.62 7.48 8.01
CA ILE A 57 -8.26 8.49 9.00
C ILE A 57 -6.96 9.14 8.55
N SER A 58 -6.87 10.46 8.64
CA SER A 58 -5.60 11.15 8.44
C SER A 58 -4.54 10.58 9.38
N ALA A 59 -3.37 10.24 8.85
CA ALA A 59 -2.26 9.76 9.67
C ALA A 59 -1.92 10.75 10.82
N ARG A 60 -2.17 12.03 10.61
CA ARG A 60 -1.93 13.11 11.59
C ARG A 60 -3.18 13.54 12.34
N GLN A 61 -4.27 12.75 12.30
CA GLN A 61 -5.47 13.06 13.09
C GLN A 61 -5.10 13.20 14.56
N PRO A 62 -5.42 14.31 15.23
CA PRO A 62 -5.09 14.49 16.64
C PRO A 62 -5.63 13.34 17.48
N TYR A 63 -4.83 12.85 18.42
CA TYR A 63 -5.08 11.76 19.35
C TYR A 63 -5.13 10.34 18.75
N VAL A 64 -5.77 10.13 17.60
CA VAL A 64 -6.11 8.78 17.08
C VAL A 64 -5.34 8.39 15.83
N GLY A 65 -4.74 9.36 15.12
CA GLY A 65 -3.93 9.07 13.95
C GLY A 65 -2.66 8.29 14.30
N PRO A 66 -2.15 7.42 13.43
CA PRO A 66 -0.93 6.67 13.68
C PRO A 66 0.31 7.56 13.90
N ASP A 67 0.32 8.78 13.35
CA ASP A 67 1.41 9.73 13.52
C ASP A 67 1.20 10.72 14.67
N ALA A 68 0.06 10.66 15.37
CA ALA A 68 -0.27 11.61 16.44
C ALA A 68 0.78 11.62 17.58
N PHE A 69 1.47 10.49 17.80
CA PHE A 69 2.52 10.30 18.78
C PHE A 69 3.81 9.73 18.16
N ALA A 70 4.02 9.99 16.86
CA ALA A 70 5.21 9.54 16.14
C ALA A 70 6.35 10.57 16.25
N HIS A 71 7.56 10.10 16.50
CA HIS A 71 8.75 10.93 16.64
C HIS A 71 9.87 10.43 15.72
N LYS A 72 10.38 11.33 14.85
CA LYS A 72 11.46 11.04 13.90
C LYS A 72 12.84 11.45 14.42
N GLY A 73 12.90 12.59 15.12
CA GLY A 73 14.17 13.17 15.58
C GLY A 73 14.82 12.34 16.67
N GLY A 74 16.10 11.96 16.50
CA GLY A 74 16.84 11.18 17.48
C GLY A 74 16.90 11.83 18.87
N LEU A 75 16.92 13.18 18.94
CA LEU A 75 16.87 13.92 20.20
C LEU A 75 15.52 13.74 20.91
N HIS A 76 14.41 13.80 20.16
CA HIS A 76 13.06 13.60 20.69
C HIS A 76 12.91 12.18 21.26
N VAL A 77 13.32 11.17 20.49
CA VAL A 77 13.27 9.77 20.93
C VAL A 77 14.12 9.53 22.18
N ALA A 78 15.33 10.11 22.22
CA ALA A 78 16.19 10.00 23.40
C ALA A 78 15.60 10.69 24.65
N ALA A 79 14.90 11.81 24.48
CA ALA A 79 14.24 12.52 25.57
C ALA A 79 13.00 11.76 26.06
N LEU A 80 12.18 11.23 25.16
CA LEU A 80 11.00 10.41 25.49
C LEU A 80 11.36 9.13 26.26
N LYS A 81 12.49 8.48 25.93
CA LYS A 81 13.00 7.32 26.69
C LYS A 81 13.32 7.66 28.14
N LYS A 82 13.79 8.90 28.40
CA LYS A 82 14.09 9.39 29.77
C LYS A 82 12.84 9.88 30.47
N MET A 83 11.98 10.59 29.75
CA MET A 83 10.77 11.19 30.26
C MET A 83 9.68 11.16 29.19
N PRO A 84 8.72 10.22 29.24
CA PRO A 84 7.66 10.08 28.24
C PRO A 84 6.85 11.35 27.97
N MET A 85 6.70 12.22 28.98
CA MET A 85 5.97 13.49 28.87
C MET A 85 6.80 14.65 28.33
N SER A 86 8.09 14.45 27.97
CA SER A 86 8.96 15.55 27.51
C SER A 86 8.49 16.18 26.18
N TYR A 87 7.92 15.38 25.28
CA TYR A 87 7.40 15.82 24.00
C TYR A 87 5.93 15.45 23.77
N ASN A 88 5.34 14.65 24.66
CA ASN A 88 3.93 14.30 24.60
C ASN A 88 3.13 15.19 25.55
N HIS A 89 2.01 15.70 25.09
CA HIS A 89 1.11 16.52 25.92
C HIS A 89 0.13 15.66 26.72
N ILE A 90 0.03 14.37 26.42
CA ILE A 90 -0.65 13.30 27.16
C ILE A 90 0.11 11.98 26.94
N LEU A 91 -0.19 10.98 27.75
CA LEU A 91 0.23 9.61 27.46
C LEU A 91 -0.67 9.03 26.34
N PRO A 92 -0.11 8.46 25.26
CA PRO A 92 -0.87 7.90 24.15
C PRO A 92 -1.91 6.85 24.57
N GLU A 93 -1.58 6.04 25.56
CA GLU A 93 -2.39 4.94 26.09
C GLU A 93 -3.72 5.43 26.66
N LEU A 94 -3.81 6.69 27.10
CA LEU A 94 -5.05 7.29 27.62
C LEU A 94 -6.16 7.39 26.57
N VAL A 95 -5.80 7.37 25.29
CA VAL A 95 -6.71 7.40 24.14
C VAL A 95 -6.66 6.12 23.31
N GLY A 96 -5.97 5.07 23.79
CA GLY A 96 -5.78 3.81 23.09
C GLY A 96 -4.86 3.90 21.86
N ASN A 97 -3.94 4.87 21.87
CA ASN A 97 -2.90 4.99 20.87
C ASN A 97 -1.54 4.59 21.48
N SER A 98 -0.48 4.57 20.68
CA SER A 98 0.87 4.20 21.12
C SER A 98 1.91 5.20 20.63
N ALA A 99 3.01 5.34 21.40
CA ALA A 99 4.15 6.11 20.94
C ALA A 99 4.92 5.32 19.88
N ARG A 100 5.17 5.94 18.71
CA ARG A 100 5.88 5.34 17.60
C ARG A 100 7.19 6.06 17.33
N SER A 101 8.29 5.31 17.26
CA SER A 101 9.57 5.82 16.77
C SER A 101 9.65 5.50 15.27
N VAL A 102 9.70 6.54 14.47
CA VAL A 102 9.77 6.42 13.01
C VAL A 102 11.23 6.41 12.59
N VAL A 103 11.61 5.45 11.73
CA VAL A 103 12.95 5.37 11.16
C VAL A 103 12.94 6.08 9.81
N SER A 104 13.82 7.09 9.64
CA SER A 104 13.95 7.88 8.42
C SER A 104 15.38 8.43 8.29
N GLU A 105 15.67 9.16 7.22
CA GLU A 105 16.95 9.85 7.02
C GLU A 105 17.37 10.76 8.18
N LEU A 106 16.38 11.35 8.87
CA LEU A 106 16.58 12.20 10.04
C LEU A 106 16.82 11.40 11.32
N SER A 107 16.68 10.09 11.26
CA SER A 107 16.86 9.22 12.43
C SER A 107 18.31 9.10 12.81
N GLY A 108 18.55 9.10 14.12
CA GLY A 108 19.83 8.75 14.70
C GLY A 108 19.95 7.24 14.92
N ARG A 109 21.16 6.80 15.29
CA ARG A 109 21.43 5.40 15.66
C ARG A 109 20.46 4.87 16.74
N GLY A 110 20.02 5.74 17.65
CA GLY A 110 19.07 5.37 18.71
C GLY A 110 17.70 4.95 18.21
N ASN A 111 17.21 5.56 17.11
CA ASN A 111 15.92 5.19 16.50
C ASN A 111 16.02 3.82 15.83
N VAL A 112 17.16 3.57 15.16
CA VAL A 112 17.42 2.28 14.49
C VAL A 112 17.49 1.15 15.52
N LEU A 113 18.18 1.36 16.64
CA LEU A 113 18.23 0.41 17.77
C LEU A 113 16.86 0.20 18.41
N ASP A 114 16.05 1.25 18.51
CA ASP A 114 14.71 1.16 19.06
C ASP A 114 13.76 0.37 18.15
N ALA A 115 13.84 0.57 16.84
CA ALA A 115 13.09 -0.19 15.86
C ALA A 115 13.47 -1.67 15.91
N ALA A 116 14.77 -2.00 15.95
CA ALA A 116 15.25 -3.36 16.07
C ALA A 116 14.79 -4.04 17.38
N TYR A 117 14.85 -3.32 18.50
CA TYR A 117 14.39 -3.84 19.80
C TYR A 117 12.89 -4.18 19.78
N LYS A 118 12.06 -3.34 19.15
CA LYS A 118 10.61 -3.57 19.01
C LYS A 118 10.30 -4.82 18.17
N THR A 119 11.16 -5.17 17.22
CA THR A 119 11.02 -6.40 16.42
C THR A 119 11.65 -7.63 17.09
N GLY A 120 12.12 -7.49 18.35
CA GLY A 120 12.73 -8.57 19.12
C GLY A 120 14.15 -8.93 18.69
N ARG A 121 14.83 -8.04 17.95
CA ARG A 121 16.18 -8.30 17.41
C ARG A 121 17.27 -7.65 18.25
N GLU A 122 18.31 -8.41 18.55
CA GLU A 122 19.55 -7.88 19.12
C GLU A 122 20.44 -7.33 18.00
N VAL A 123 20.66 -6.02 17.98
CA VAL A 123 21.44 -5.34 16.96
C VAL A 123 22.64 -4.66 17.59
N SER A 124 23.83 -4.98 17.09
CA SER A 124 25.07 -4.32 17.50
C SER A 124 25.13 -2.87 17.03
N GLY A 125 25.90 -2.02 17.73
CA GLY A 125 26.05 -0.62 17.35
C GLY A 125 26.63 -0.41 15.94
N ASP A 126 27.43 -1.34 15.43
CA ASP A 126 28.00 -1.26 14.08
C ASP A 126 27.01 -1.72 13.01
N MET A 127 26.20 -2.73 13.29
CA MET A 127 25.08 -3.13 12.44
C MET A 127 24.06 -1.99 12.32
N ALA A 128 23.70 -1.33 13.42
CA ALA A 128 22.81 -0.18 13.39
C ALA A 128 23.35 0.98 12.53
N LYS A 129 24.67 1.20 12.51
CA LYS A 129 25.30 2.20 11.62
C LYS A 129 25.18 1.78 10.13
N LYS A 130 25.39 0.50 9.80
CA LYS A 130 25.26 -0.01 8.42
C LYS A 130 23.83 0.15 7.93
N VAL A 131 22.84 -0.30 8.71
CA VAL A 131 21.42 -0.16 8.38
C VAL A 131 21.02 1.31 8.21
N LEU A 132 21.46 2.20 9.11
CA LEU A 132 21.19 3.63 8.98
C LEU A 132 21.76 4.24 7.69
N ALA A 133 22.96 3.82 7.29
CA ALA A 133 23.55 4.26 6.03
C ALA A 133 22.77 3.76 4.81
N GLN A 134 22.26 2.53 4.86
CA GLN A 134 21.40 1.96 3.82
C GLN A 134 20.06 2.71 3.74
N ILE A 135 19.41 2.97 4.87
CA ILE A 135 18.17 3.74 4.94
C ILE A 135 18.34 5.12 4.28
N LYS A 136 19.39 5.87 4.66
CA LYS A 136 19.69 7.17 4.05
C LYS A 136 19.92 7.08 2.55
N SER A 137 20.63 6.04 2.09
CA SER A 137 20.86 5.79 0.66
C SER A 137 19.55 5.46 -0.07
N LEU A 138 18.67 4.68 0.52
CA LEU A 138 17.36 4.33 -0.08
C LEU A 138 16.46 5.55 -0.14
N GLU A 139 16.37 6.33 0.93
CA GLU A 139 15.53 7.53 0.96
C GLU A 139 16.01 8.60 -0.02
N SER A 140 17.34 8.74 -0.22
CA SER A 140 17.88 9.61 -1.27
C SER A 140 17.48 9.17 -2.70
N LYS A 141 17.09 7.91 -2.89
CA LYS A 141 16.56 7.34 -4.14
C LYS A 141 15.05 7.37 -4.24
N GLY A 142 14.35 7.94 -3.25
CA GLY A 142 12.91 8.12 -3.26
C GLY A 142 12.11 7.09 -2.46
N PHE A 143 12.77 6.18 -1.73
CA PHE A 143 12.07 5.35 -0.76
C PHE A 143 11.55 6.22 0.40
N ILE A 144 10.38 5.91 0.94
CA ILE A 144 9.91 6.42 2.22
C ILE A 144 9.67 5.21 3.12
N LEU A 145 10.55 5.06 4.10
CA LEU A 145 10.55 3.89 4.98
C LEU A 145 9.72 4.12 6.25
N GLU A 146 9.18 5.33 6.45
CA GLU A 146 8.47 5.73 7.66
C GLU A 146 7.26 4.86 7.99
N ASP A 147 6.51 4.44 6.95
CA ASP A 147 5.32 3.62 7.06
C ASP A 147 5.53 2.18 6.55
N ALA A 148 6.75 1.84 6.14
CA ALA A 148 7.12 0.55 5.60
C ALA A 148 7.98 -0.25 6.59
N GLY A 149 7.42 -0.58 7.75
CA GLY A 149 8.13 -1.28 8.83
C GLY A 149 8.74 -2.60 8.39
N ALA A 150 8.06 -3.37 7.54
CA ALA A 150 8.59 -4.61 7.00
C ALA A 150 9.83 -4.39 6.11
N SER A 151 9.86 -3.34 5.26
CA SER A 151 11.06 -3.00 4.49
C SER A 151 12.24 -2.64 5.40
N VAL A 152 11.99 -1.97 6.52
CA VAL A 152 13.05 -1.68 7.52
C VAL A 152 13.52 -2.97 8.20
N ASP A 153 12.61 -3.86 8.54
CA ASP A 153 12.93 -5.13 9.20
C ASP A 153 13.77 -6.04 8.29
N ILE A 154 13.44 -6.12 7.00
CA ILE A 154 14.26 -6.81 5.98
C ILE A 154 15.68 -6.22 5.88
N LEU A 155 15.83 -4.89 5.99
CA LEU A 155 17.16 -4.28 6.03
C LEU A 155 17.98 -4.73 7.24
N PHE A 156 17.36 -4.93 8.40
CA PHE A 156 18.03 -5.49 9.58
C PHE A 156 18.43 -6.95 9.35
N GLN A 157 17.54 -7.74 8.76
CA GLN A 157 17.81 -9.16 8.45
C GLN A 157 19.01 -9.29 7.51
N ARG A 158 18.94 -8.62 6.37
CA ARG A 158 20.01 -8.63 5.35
C ARG A 158 21.34 -8.04 5.84
N ALA A 159 21.33 -7.29 6.95
CA ALA A 159 22.54 -6.77 7.58
C ALA A 159 23.18 -7.75 8.58
N ALA A 160 22.47 -8.79 9.01
CA ALA A 160 22.97 -9.81 9.91
C ALA A 160 24.00 -10.69 9.18
N PRO A 161 25.14 -11.05 9.83
CA PRO A 161 26.23 -11.78 9.17
C PRO A 161 25.87 -13.22 8.78
N ASP A 162 24.89 -13.79 9.46
CA ASP A 162 24.41 -15.17 9.36
C ASP A 162 23.06 -15.26 8.63
N TYR A 163 22.58 -14.13 8.08
CA TYR A 163 21.33 -14.14 7.34
C TYR A 163 21.52 -14.68 5.93
N GLU A 164 20.75 -15.70 5.62
CA GLU A 164 20.58 -16.25 4.27
C GLU A 164 19.16 -15.95 3.80
N ALA A 165 19.03 -15.21 2.72
CA ALA A 165 17.72 -14.93 2.13
C ALA A 165 17.05 -16.24 1.71
N PRO A 166 15.74 -16.43 1.95
CA PRO A 166 15.04 -17.66 1.59
C PRO A 166 15.06 -17.94 0.09
N PHE A 167 15.14 -16.92 -0.70
CA PHE A 167 15.28 -17.00 -2.16
C PHE A 167 16.03 -15.79 -2.72
N ASN A 168 16.53 -15.92 -3.94
CA ASN A 168 17.13 -14.83 -4.71
C ASN A 168 16.51 -14.78 -6.10
N VAL A 169 16.09 -13.60 -6.54
CA VAL A 169 15.60 -13.41 -7.91
C VAL A 169 16.77 -13.22 -8.86
N VAL A 170 16.93 -14.14 -9.80
CA VAL A 170 18.00 -14.10 -10.81
C VAL A 170 17.61 -13.17 -11.94
N GLU A 171 16.37 -13.29 -12.44
CA GLU A 171 15.89 -12.54 -13.59
C GLU A 171 14.36 -12.49 -13.58
N PHE A 172 13.80 -11.41 -14.09
CA PHE A 172 12.41 -11.34 -14.44
C PHE A 172 12.17 -10.59 -15.75
N THR A 173 11.11 -10.95 -16.47
CA THR A 173 10.70 -10.30 -17.71
C THR A 173 9.20 -10.17 -17.73
N VAL A 174 8.68 -9.03 -18.22
CA VAL A 174 7.24 -8.79 -18.37
C VAL A 174 6.94 -8.40 -19.80
N HIS A 175 6.03 -9.11 -20.40
CA HIS A 175 5.47 -8.83 -21.72
C HIS A 175 4.05 -8.30 -21.55
N SER A 176 3.79 -7.10 -22.01
CA SER A 176 2.46 -6.50 -22.03
C SER A 176 2.07 -6.21 -23.47
N GLY A 177 0.99 -6.81 -23.91
CA GLY A 177 0.44 -6.60 -25.24
C GLY A 177 -1.04 -6.23 -25.17
N SER A 178 -1.49 -5.25 -25.97
CA SER A 178 -2.90 -4.98 -26.21
C SER A 178 -3.19 -5.22 -27.69
N THR A 179 -4.15 -6.11 -27.98
CA THR A 179 -4.71 -6.24 -29.31
C THR A 179 -6.01 -5.44 -29.35
N SER A 180 -6.01 -4.37 -30.14
CA SER A 180 -7.25 -3.68 -30.48
C SER A 180 -7.88 -4.37 -31.67
N PHE A 181 -9.10 -4.89 -31.51
CA PHE A 181 -9.90 -5.33 -32.66
C PHE A 181 -10.50 -4.08 -33.29
N GLY A 182 -10.07 -3.76 -34.51
CA GLY A 182 -10.79 -2.81 -35.36
C GLY A 182 -12.16 -3.39 -35.70
N VAL A 183 -13.21 -2.59 -35.58
CA VAL A 183 -14.52 -2.92 -36.11
C VAL A 183 -14.36 -2.99 -37.64
N VAL A 184 -14.42 -4.18 -38.21
CA VAL A 184 -14.57 -4.32 -39.64
C VAL A 184 -16.01 -3.92 -39.94
N ALA A 185 -16.18 -2.73 -40.50
CA ALA A 185 -17.47 -2.34 -41.10
C ALA A 185 -17.79 -3.38 -42.19
N LYS A 186 -18.89 -4.08 -42.02
CA LYS A 186 -19.44 -4.88 -43.13
C LYS A 186 -19.86 -3.87 -44.19
N GLU A 187 -19.19 -3.90 -45.32
CA GLU A 187 -19.73 -3.33 -46.54
C GLU A 187 -21.01 -4.10 -46.86
N GLU A 188 -22.15 -3.42 -46.73
CA GLU A 188 -23.41 -3.93 -47.28
C GLU A 188 -23.25 -3.95 -48.80
N GLU A 189 -23.26 -5.14 -49.41
CA GLU A 189 -23.39 -5.29 -50.83
C GLU A 189 -24.76 -4.72 -51.22
N ASP A 190 -24.77 -3.57 -51.88
CA ASP A 190 -25.93 -3.02 -52.57
C ASP A 190 -26.35 -3.99 -53.68
N ASP A 191 -27.40 -4.75 -53.41
CA ASP A 191 -28.05 -5.61 -54.40
C ASP A 191 -28.92 -4.73 -55.29
N ASP A 192 -28.33 -4.27 -56.39
CA ASP A 192 -28.94 -3.43 -57.43
C ASP A 192 -30.03 -4.24 -58.13
N ARG A 193 -31.31 -4.06 -57.74
CA ARG A 193 -32.47 -4.47 -58.56
C ARG A 193 -33.30 -3.28 -58.95
N SER A 194 -33.04 -2.88 -60.17
CA SER A 194 -33.87 -2.05 -60.99
C SER A 194 -35.36 -2.40 -60.92
N SER A 195 -36.23 -1.43 -60.74
CA SER A 195 -37.46 -1.34 -61.52
C SER A 195 -38.05 0.08 -61.56
N ASN A 196 -38.30 0.49 -62.76
CA ASN A 196 -39.01 1.69 -63.24
C ASN A 196 -40.31 2.03 -62.49
N GLY A 197 -40.54 3.32 -62.33
CA GLY A 197 -41.85 3.85 -61.99
C GLY A 197 -41.88 5.39 -61.95
N ILE A 198 -42.30 5.97 -63.06
CA ILE A 198 -42.58 7.40 -63.26
C ILE A 198 -43.81 7.81 -62.47
N SER A 199 -43.81 8.94 -61.76
CA SER A 199 -44.82 9.98 -61.91
C SER A 199 -44.69 11.14 -60.90
N ASN A 200 -44.72 12.32 -61.44
CA ASN A 200 -45.04 13.67 -61.03
C ASN A 200 -45.80 13.91 -59.71
N GLY A 201 -45.47 14.99 -59.06
CA GLY A 201 -46.40 15.67 -58.18
C GLY A 201 -45.80 16.59 -57.15
N SER A 202 -45.63 17.78 -57.51
CA SER A 202 -45.68 19.12 -56.89
C SER A 202 -46.09 19.26 -55.42
N SER A 203 -45.40 20.19 -54.76
CA SER A 203 -45.85 21.22 -53.80
C SER A 203 -45.83 20.96 -52.30
N ASN A 204 -45.06 21.81 -51.70
CA ASN A 204 -45.29 22.68 -50.52
C ASN A 204 -45.37 22.14 -49.08
N SER A 205 -44.45 22.76 -48.34
CA SER A 205 -44.64 23.44 -47.03
C SER A 205 -44.59 22.65 -45.72
N ASN A 206 -43.66 23.15 -44.93
CA ASN A 206 -43.71 23.38 -43.48
C ASN A 206 -43.52 22.30 -42.45
N SER A 207 -42.44 22.57 -41.77
CA SER A 207 -42.32 22.56 -40.30
C SER A 207 -42.48 21.26 -39.50
N ASN A 208 -41.47 21.08 -38.75
CA ASN A 208 -41.41 20.59 -37.38
C ASN A 208 -40.64 19.31 -37.13
N SER A 209 -39.54 19.56 -36.46
CA SER A 209 -39.04 18.75 -35.34
C SER A 209 -39.23 17.23 -35.45
N SER A 210 -38.25 16.56 -35.94
CA SER A 210 -38.05 15.18 -35.63
C SER A 210 -36.65 15.00 -35.05
N SER A 211 -36.64 14.73 -33.76
CA SER A 211 -35.53 14.17 -33.04
C SER A 211 -35.02 12.93 -33.77
N SER A 212 -33.92 13.08 -34.46
CA SER A 212 -33.17 11.95 -34.97
C SER A 212 -32.55 11.22 -33.76
N ARG A 213 -33.21 10.14 -33.35
CA ARG A 213 -32.62 9.09 -32.58
C ARG A 213 -31.46 8.53 -33.38
N ALA A 214 -30.24 8.87 -33.00
CA ALA A 214 -29.08 8.12 -33.47
C ALA A 214 -29.20 6.66 -33.00
N PRO A 215 -28.88 5.70 -33.85
CA PRO A 215 -28.80 4.29 -33.42
C PRO A 215 -27.74 4.22 -32.33
N SER A 216 -28.09 3.69 -31.18
CA SER A 216 -27.14 3.31 -30.16
C SER A 216 -26.33 2.12 -30.68
N GLU A 217 -25.29 2.38 -31.43
CA GLU A 217 -24.26 1.38 -31.69
C GLU A 217 -23.62 1.01 -30.36
N GLY A 218 -23.91 -0.16 -29.88
CA GLY A 218 -23.28 -0.76 -28.74
C GLY A 218 -21.82 -1.03 -29.09
N TYR A 219 -20.93 -0.16 -28.62
CA TYR A 219 -19.49 -0.44 -28.61
C TYR A 219 -19.25 -1.64 -27.71
N LYS A 220 -19.01 -2.80 -28.29
CA LYS A 220 -18.36 -3.90 -27.56
C LYS A 220 -16.87 -3.60 -27.57
N GLU A 221 -16.40 -2.93 -26.54
CA GLU A 221 -14.98 -2.87 -26.24
C GLU A 221 -14.49 -4.27 -25.84
N GLY A 222 -13.94 -4.96 -26.82
CA GLY A 222 -13.19 -6.18 -26.61
C GLY A 222 -11.70 -5.90 -26.73
N SER A 223 -11.10 -5.21 -25.75
CA SER A 223 -9.65 -5.15 -25.65
C SER A 223 -9.19 -6.32 -24.79
N PHE A 224 -8.51 -7.28 -25.38
CA PHE A 224 -7.74 -8.28 -24.63
C PHE A 224 -6.35 -7.71 -24.40
N SER A 225 -6.02 -7.37 -23.16
CA SER A 225 -4.63 -7.14 -22.76
C SER A 225 -4.09 -8.45 -22.20
N SER A 226 -3.11 -9.04 -22.86
CA SER A 226 -2.36 -10.17 -22.32
C SER A 226 -1.12 -9.63 -21.62
N ASN A 227 -1.02 -9.83 -20.31
CA ASN A 227 0.17 -9.54 -19.54
C ASN A 227 0.76 -10.85 -19.07
N GLN A 228 1.98 -11.14 -19.49
CA GLN A 228 2.69 -12.35 -19.12
C GLN A 228 3.99 -11.98 -18.43
N ALA A 229 4.30 -12.64 -17.33
CA ALA A 229 5.57 -12.47 -16.62
C ALA A 229 6.31 -13.79 -16.54
N ILE A 230 7.62 -13.71 -16.68
CA ILE A 230 8.57 -14.80 -16.48
C ILE A 230 9.47 -14.42 -15.32
N VAL A 231 9.58 -15.29 -14.32
CA VAL A 231 10.43 -15.06 -13.14
C VAL A 231 11.33 -16.27 -12.95
N LYS A 232 12.62 -16.02 -12.77
CA LYS A 232 13.63 -17.01 -12.44
C LYS A 232 14.16 -16.75 -11.04
N VAL A 233 14.06 -17.73 -10.15
CA VAL A 233 14.50 -17.63 -8.76
C VAL A 233 15.43 -18.77 -8.40
N ASP A 234 16.36 -18.50 -7.49
CA ASP A 234 17.13 -19.51 -6.78
C ASP A 234 16.58 -19.62 -5.36
N THR A 235 16.31 -20.84 -4.91
CA THR A 235 15.86 -21.13 -3.54
C THR A 235 16.93 -21.91 -2.77
N PHE A 236 17.00 -21.70 -1.43
CA PHE A 236 18.09 -22.20 -0.57
C PHE A 236 17.59 -23.09 0.57
N LEU A 237 16.43 -23.73 0.44
CA LEU A 237 15.83 -24.53 1.51
C LEU A 237 16.58 -25.83 1.86
N THR A 238 17.27 -26.38 0.90
CA THR A 238 18.16 -27.54 1.08
C THR A 238 19.57 -27.08 0.78
N LYS A 239 20.58 -27.68 1.37
CA LYS A 239 22.00 -27.35 1.12
C LYS A 239 22.39 -27.27 -0.37
N ASN A 240 21.45 -27.52 -1.27
CA ASN A 240 21.56 -27.39 -2.71
C ASN A 240 20.73 -26.20 -3.18
N MET A 241 21.33 -25.33 -3.95
CA MET A 241 20.65 -24.26 -4.68
C MET A 241 19.80 -24.87 -5.79
N GLU A 242 18.50 -24.61 -5.78
CA GLU A 242 17.61 -24.98 -6.87
C GLU A 242 17.15 -23.72 -7.64
N THR A 243 17.34 -23.75 -8.95
CA THR A 243 16.88 -22.68 -9.84
C THR A 243 15.51 -23.05 -10.41
N ARG A 244 14.54 -22.20 -10.22
CA ARG A 244 13.17 -22.38 -10.73
C ARG A 244 12.78 -21.27 -11.69
N LEU A 245 12.12 -21.65 -12.79
CA LEU A 245 11.55 -20.76 -13.78
C LEU A 245 10.04 -20.89 -13.72
N SER A 246 9.34 -19.77 -13.57
CA SER A 246 7.88 -19.73 -13.59
C SER A 246 7.37 -18.68 -14.56
N VAL A 247 6.24 -19.01 -15.18
CA VAL A 247 5.53 -18.16 -16.15
C VAL A 247 4.09 -18.03 -15.66
N ALA A 248 3.56 -16.81 -15.64
CA ALA A 248 2.17 -16.58 -15.28
C ALA A 248 1.56 -15.44 -16.10
N GLU A 249 0.25 -15.53 -16.28
CA GLU A 249 -0.56 -14.47 -16.87
C GLU A 249 -1.34 -13.71 -15.80
N GLY A 250 -1.57 -12.43 -16.04
CA GLY A 250 -2.28 -11.56 -15.11
C GLY A 250 -3.13 -10.50 -15.78
N ASN A 251 -4.01 -9.88 -15.00
CA ASN A 251 -4.83 -8.75 -15.46
C ASN A 251 -3.99 -7.49 -15.75
N GLY A 252 -2.78 -7.46 -15.21
CA GLY A 252 -1.80 -6.41 -15.43
C GLY A 252 -0.38 -6.93 -15.21
N PRO A 253 0.65 -6.14 -15.57
CA PRO A 253 2.04 -6.55 -15.49
C PRO A 253 2.48 -6.92 -14.05
N VAL A 254 1.98 -6.21 -13.05
CA VAL A 254 2.30 -6.46 -11.64
C VAL A 254 1.59 -7.71 -11.11
N ASP A 255 0.33 -7.96 -11.53
CA ASP A 255 -0.42 -9.17 -11.18
C ASP A 255 0.24 -10.41 -11.80
N ALA A 256 0.68 -10.32 -13.06
CA ALA A 256 1.42 -11.40 -13.71
C ALA A 256 2.75 -11.70 -12.97
N LEU A 257 3.50 -10.65 -12.57
CA LEU A 257 4.74 -10.80 -11.78
C LEU A 257 4.49 -11.44 -10.42
N ALA A 258 3.47 -10.97 -9.70
CA ALA A 258 3.12 -11.52 -8.39
C ALA A 258 2.75 -13.00 -8.46
N LYS A 259 1.98 -13.40 -9.49
CA LYS A 259 1.61 -14.79 -9.73
C LYS A 259 2.81 -15.64 -10.13
N ALA A 260 3.66 -15.15 -11.03
CA ALA A 260 4.87 -15.87 -11.45
C ALA A 260 5.83 -16.09 -10.28
N LEU A 261 6.08 -15.06 -9.48
CA LEU A 261 6.97 -15.17 -8.32
C LEU A 261 6.42 -16.14 -7.27
N ARG A 262 5.12 -16.05 -6.94
CA ARG A 262 4.48 -17.00 -6.03
C ARG A 262 4.52 -18.43 -6.54
N SER A 263 4.23 -18.65 -7.83
CA SER A 263 4.30 -19.97 -8.43
C SER A 263 5.70 -20.58 -8.38
N ALA A 264 6.74 -19.76 -8.53
CA ALA A 264 8.13 -20.22 -8.42
C ALA A 264 8.51 -20.62 -6.97
N LEU A 265 7.89 -20.00 -5.97
CA LEU A 265 8.25 -20.17 -4.54
C LEU A 265 7.32 -21.13 -3.79
N ARG A 266 6.12 -21.41 -4.31
CA ARG A 266 5.04 -22.11 -3.62
C ARG A 266 5.42 -23.48 -3.07
N ASP A 267 6.17 -24.26 -3.83
CA ASP A 267 6.55 -25.63 -3.44
C ASP A 267 7.47 -25.63 -2.23
N ASP A 268 8.32 -24.61 -2.12
CA ASP A 268 9.28 -24.46 -1.02
C ASP A 268 8.67 -23.71 0.17
N PHE A 269 7.70 -22.83 -0.09
CA PHE A 269 7.09 -21.94 0.90
C PHE A 269 5.56 -21.97 0.81
N PRO A 270 4.92 -23.08 1.24
CA PRO A 270 3.46 -23.24 1.15
C PRO A 270 2.67 -22.19 1.95
N GLN A 271 3.28 -21.56 2.96
CA GLN A 271 2.67 -20.45 3.71
C GLN A 271 2.33 -19.24 2.82
N LEU A 272 2.96 -19.10 1.66
CA LEU A 272 2.64 -18.04 0.70
C LEU A 272 1.20 -18.09 0.18
N ASP A 273 0.53 -19.24 0.24
CA ASP A 273 -0.88 -19.37 -0.16
C ASP A 273 -1.82 -18.55 0.73
N GLY A 274 -1.46 -18.33 2.00
CA GLY A 274 -2.19 -17.49 2.95
C GLY A 274 -1.97 -15.99 2.76
N ILE A 275 -0.89 -15.60 2.09
CA ILE A 275 -0.49 -14.20 1.96
C ILE A 275 -1.16 -13.59 0.72
N SER A 276 -1.82 -12.46 0.88
CA SER A 276 -2.45 -11.73 -0.21
C SER A 276 -2.08 -10.23 -0.17
N LEU A 277 -2.14 -9.57 -1.33
CA LEU A 277 -2.04 -8.13 -1.41
C LEU A 277 -3.39 -7.53 -1.01
N SER A 278 -3.40 -6.62 -0.05
CA SER A 278 -4.60 -5.92 0.41
C SER A 278 -4.71 -4.50 -0.16
N ASP A 279 -3.57 -3.85 -0.46
CA ASP A 279 -3.54 -2.53 -1.11
C ASP A 279 -2.30 -2.37 -1.98
N TYR A 280 -2.42 -1.53 -3.01
CA TYR A 280 -1.35 -1.22 -3.96
C TYR A 280 -1.42 0.26 -4.33
N LYS A 281 -0.42 1.03 -3.94
CA LYS A 281 -0.36 2.46 -4.15
C LYS A 281 0.88 2.87 -4.92
N VAL A 282 0.70 3.79 -5.87
CA VAL A 282 1.77 4.35 -6.71
C VAL A 282 1.83 5.85 -6.54
N ASP A 283 2.99 6.35 -6.17
CA ASP A 283 3.27 7.79 -6.06
C ASP A 283 4.38 8.18 -7.05
N LEU A 284 4.19 9.28 -7.77
CA LEU A 284 5.24 9.89 -8.57
C LEU A 284 5.98 10.93 -7.74
N LEU A 285 7.29 10.76 -7.62
CA LEU A 285 8.13 11.71 -6.91
C LEU A 285 8.56 12.81 -7.89
N SER A 286 7.88 13.94 -7.81
CA SER A 286 8.12 15.09 -8.68
C SER A 286 9.41 15.84 -8.28
N GLN A 287 10.56 15.33 -8.71
CA GLN A 287 11.75 16.15 -8.86
C GLN A 287 12.00 16.31 -10.36
N GLY A 288 11.36 17.33 -10.99
CA GLY A 288 11.70 17.73 -12.33
C GLY A 288 10.72 17.44 -13.47
N GLY A 289 9.46 17.07 -13.22
CA GLY A 289 8.35 17.18 -14.20
C GLY A 289 8.51 16.44 -15.55
N THR A 290 9.35 15.43 -15.64
CA THR A 290 9.57 14.65 -16.86
C THR A 290 9.17 13.20 -16.67
N THR A 291 9.02 12.47 -17.80
CA THR A 291 8.75 11.02 -17.87
C THR A 291 9.81 10.15 -17.15
N ALA A 292 10.90 10.73 -16.69
CA ALA A 292 11.98 10.09 -15.94
C ALA A 292 11.82 10.22 -14.40
N ALA A 293 10.65 10.67 -13.92
CA ALA A 293 10.38 10.76 -12.48
C ALA A 293 10.50 9.38 -11.80
N VAL A 294 11.07 9.37 -10.61
CA VAL A 294 11.10 8.15 -9.80
C VAL A 294 9.69 7.81 -9.35
N THR A 295 9.28 6.59 -9.61
CA THR A 295 8.02 6.02 -9.13
C THR A 295 8.27 5.27 -7.84
N ARG A 296 7.48 5.58 -6.82
CA ARG A 296 7.44 4.83 -5.56
C ARG A 296 6.19 3.98 -5.52
N VAL A 297 6.36 2.72 -5.20
CA VAL A 297 5.27 1.76 -5.04
C VAL A 297 5.25 1.29 -3.59
N THR A 298 4.08 1.33 -2.99
CA THR A 298 3.81 0.80 -1.65
C THR A 298 2.83 -0.34 -1.79
N ILE A 299 3.12 -1.48 -1.16
CA ILE A 299 2.27 -2.66 -1.19
C ILE A 299 1.95 -3.07 0.24
N ASP A 300 0.66 -3.23 0.53
CA ASP A 300 0.16 -3.79 1.77
C ASP A 300 -0.17 -5.27 1.57
N PHE A 301 0.33 -6.08 2.47
CA PHE A 301 0.09 -7.51 2.51
C PHE A 301 -0.75 -7.89 3.72
N VAL A 302 -1.45 -9.00 3.61
CA VAL A 302 -2.19 -9.62 4.72
C VAL A 302 -2.02 -11.13 4.65
N ASP A 303 -1.73 -11.74 5.78
CA ASP A 303 -1.82 -13.18 5.96
C ASP A 303 -3.22 -13.55 6.46
N SER A 304 -3.93 -14.35 5.69
CA SER A 304 -5.30 -14.78 6.00
C SER A 304 -5.41 -15.69 7.22
N ALA A 305 -4.33 -16.36 7.61
CA ALA A 305 -4.31 -17.28 8.73
C ALA A 305 -4.19 -16.55 10.08
N THR A 306 -3.41 -15.46 10.13
CA THR A 306 -3.10 -14.72 11.35
C THR A 306 -3.68 -13.32 11.39
N ASP A 307 -4.26 -12.82 10.28
CA ASP A 307 -4.63 -11.41 10.02
C ASP A 307 -3.45 -10.43 10.19
N LEU A 308 -2.23 -10.95 10.16
CA LEU A 308 -1.02 -10.14 10.21
C LEU A 308 -0.94 -9.29 8.93
N ARG A 309 -0.71 -8.00 9.12
CA ARG A 309 -0.60 -7.03 8.02
C ARG A 309 0.77 -6.38 8.02
N TRP A 310 1.34 -6.19 6.85
CA TRP A 310 2.61 -5.49 6.72
C TRP A 310 2.69 -4.72 5.42
N ARG A 311 3.57 -3.73 5.41
CA ARG A 311 3.76 -2.82 4.28
C ARG A 311 5.21 -2.82 3.84
N THR A 312 5.41 -2.89 2.52
CA THR A 312 6.72 -2.75 1.89
C THR A 312 6.71 -1.63 0.85
N VAL A 313 7.89 -1.13 0.53
CA VAL A 313 8.07 -0.04 -0.41
C VAL A 313 9.21 -0.33 -1.39
N GLY A 314 8.96 -0.02 -2.66
CA GLY A 314 9.97 -0.02 -3.72
C GLY A 314 10.01 1.32 -4.44
N ALA A 315 11.17 1.75 -4.90
CA ALA A 315 11.31 2.97 -5.69
C ALA A 315 12.27 2.75 -6.85
N HIS A 316 11.85 3.18 -8.05
CA HIS A 316 12.63 3.11 -9.28
C HIS A 316 12.01 4.00 -10.37
N SER A 317 12.77 4.35 -11.41
CA SER A 317 12.22 5.07 -12.58
C SER A 317 11.23 4.21 -13.39
N SER A 318 11.34 2.88 -13.35
CA SER A 318 10.35 1.94 -13.90
C SER A 318 9.39 1.52 -12.80
N ILE A 319 8.08 1.71 -13.05
CA ILE A 319 7.02 1.27 -12.12
C ILE A 319 7.04 -0.25 -11.91
N ILE A 320 7.37 -1.02 -12.95
CA ILE A 320 7.44 -2.49 -12.87
C ILE A 320 8.57 -2.91 -11.93
N GLU A 321 9.75 -2.29 -12.05
CA GLU A 321 10.88 -2.54 -11.17
C GLU A 321 10.60 -2.11 -9.73
N ALA A 322 9.96 -0.94 -9.53
CA ALA A 322 9.56 -0.48 -8.21
C ALA A 322 8.57 -1.44 -7.55
N SER A 323 7.56 -1.90 -8.31
CA SER A 323 6.57 -2.88 -7.85
C SER A 323 7.21 -4.21 -7.50
N PHE A 324 8.12 -4.68 -8.36
CA PHE A 324 8.78 -5.96 -8.15
C PHE A 324 9.65 -5.98 -6.89
N ARG A 325 10.38 -4.89 -6.62
CA ARG A 325 11.15 -4.74 -5.36
C ARG A 325 10.26 -4.80 -4.13
N ALA A 326 9.13 -4.07 -4.14
CA ALA A 326 8.18 -4.11 -3.05
C ALA A 326 7.55 -5.51 -2.88
N LEU A 327 7.26 -6.22 -3.98
CA LEU A 327 6.75 -7.60 -3.95
C LEU A 327 7.76 -8.57 -3.35
N VAL A 328 9.02 -8.52 -3.78
CA VAL A 328 10.09 -9.40 -3.28
C VAL A 328 10.26 -9.21 -1.78
N ASP A 329 10.43 -7.96 -1.32
CA ASP A 329 10.56 -7.65 0.11
C ASP A 329 9.34 -8.12 0.90
N GLY A 330 8.12 -7.95 0.34
CA GLY A 330 6.89 -8.36 1.01
C GLY A 330 6.74 -9.87 1.17
N LEU A 331 7.12 -10.65 0.17
CA LEU A 331 7.08 -12.11 0.24
C LEU A 331 8.21 -12.66 1.12
N GLU A 332 9.44 -12.11 1.04
CA GLU A 332 10.55 -12.47 1.92
C GLU A 332 10.18 -12.26 3.39
N TYR A 333 9.61 -11.09 3.73
CA TYR A 333 9.12 -10.80 5.07
C TYR A 333 8.04 -11.80 5.53
N GLY A 334 7.07 -12.09 4.66
CA GLY A 334 5.99 -13.01 4.96
C GLY A 334 6.47 -14.45 5.18
N ILE A 335 7.42 -14.92 4.37
CA ILE A 335 8.02 -16.26 4.53
C ILE A 335 8.63 -16.41 5.92
N GLU A 336 9.41 -15.45 6.37
CA GLU A 336 10.09 -15.52 7.66
C GLU A 336 9.14 -15.40 8.84
N ARG A 337 8.19 -14.47 8.79
CA ARG A 337 7.26 -14.25 9.91
C ARG A 337 6.24 -15.36 10.08
N CYS A 338 5.76 -15.94 8.98
CA CYS A 338 4.81 -17.04 9.04
C CYS A 338 5.48 -18.38 9.40
N ALA A 339 6.80 -18.55 9.15
CA ALA A 339 7.54 -19.76 9.53
C ALA A 339 7.78 -19.84 11.04
N ASP A 340 8.03 -18.71 11.70
CA ASP A 340 8.41 -18.68 13.12
C ASP A 340 7.22 -18.91 14.08
N GLY A 341 5.97 -18.92 13.60
CA GLY A 341 4.79 -18.96 14.46
C GLY A 341 4.74 -17.81 15.48
N CYS A 342 5.63 -16.81 15.32
CA CYS A 342 5.73 -15.66 16.19
C CYS A 342 4.59 -14.68 15.87
N VAL A 343 3.50 -14.82 16.61
CA VAL A 343 2.52 -13.75 16.79
C VAL A 343 3.21 -12.67 17.63
N VAL A 344 4.00 -11.83 17.01
CA VAL A 344 4.33 -10.54 17.61
C VAL A 344 3.12 -9.68 17.34
N ASP A 345 2.34 -9.40 18.39
CA ASP A 345 1.19 -8.48 18.34
C ASP A 345 1.61 -7.13 17.77
N PHE A 346 1.53 -7.00 16.45
CA PHE A 346 1.62 -5.71 15.76
C PHE A 346 0.33 -4.88 15.90
N GLU A 347 -0.72 -5.44 16.49
CA GLU A 347 -1.96 -4.70 16.78
C GLU A 347 -1.77 -3.55 17.78
N ALA A 348 -0.68 -3.51 18.50
CA ALA A 348 -0.34 -2.36 19.34
C ALA A 348 0.30 -1.19 18.56
N ASN A 349 0.58 -1.34 17.25
CA ASN A 349 1.37 -0.35 16.49
C ASN A 349 0.75 0.09 15.14
N ASN A 350 -0.48 -0.33 14.81
CA ASN A 350 -1.20 0.17 13.63
C ASN A 350 -2.34 1.12 13.97
#